data_390e51e168c39b5b43ca9092b62fa9af
#
_entry.id   390e51e168c39b5b43ca9092b62fa9af
#
_cell.length_a   1.000
_cell.length_b   1.000
_cell.length_c   1.000
_cell.angle_alpha   90.00
_cell.angle_beta   90.00
_cell.angle_gamma   90.00
#
_symmetry.space_group_name_H-M   'P 1'
#
loop_
_entity.id
_entity.type
_entity.pdbx_description
1 polymer ?
#
loop_
_entity_poly.entity_id
_entity_poly.type
_entity_poly.pdbx_seq_one_letter_code
_entity_poly.pdbx_strand_id
1 'polypeptide(L)'
;TPELNLRSISADKKAKTVTAVYDMPTVKSTLTLVYEAEENGALTITQQLKTTPGAKVSDMLRFGMVMNLPYNMDQCQWNGRGPVENYSDRKLSQNVGIYKSSADKLFFPYVRPQETGTMSDLRWWNQTDEGGFGFRVESDKMFSASALHYDLLSLDEGEEKHQRHSQSVEKSKYTNLFIDLLQQGVG
;
A
#
# COMPACT_ATOMS: atom_id res chain seq x y z
N THR A 1 5.55 -5.90 -11.07
CA THR A 1 6.30 -5.64 -9.82
C THR A 1 7.78 -5.84 -10.11
N PRO A 2 8.68 -4.92 -9.70
CA PRO A 2 10.11 -5.10 -9.87
C PRO A 2 10.61 -6.34 -9.11
N GLU A 3 11.62 -7.00 -9.65
CA GLU A 3 12.30 -8.09 -8.98
C GLU A 3 13.07 -7.57 -7.76
N LEU A 4 12.95 -8.26 -6.62
CA LEU A 4 13.61 -7.96 -5.35
C LEU A 4 14.57 -9.08 -4.99
N ASN A 5 15.88 -8.83 -5.09
CA ASN A 5 16.93 -9.78 -4.73
C ASN A 5 17.55 -9.38 -3.39
N LEU A 6 17.32 -10.15 -2.34
CA LEU A 6 17.90 -9.87 -1.03
C LEU A 6 19.41 -9.91 -1.11
N ARG A 7 20.07 -8.75 -0.86
CA ARG A 7 21.53 -8.62 -0.81
C ARG A 7 22.07 -8.90 0.58
N SER A 8 21.45 -8.31 1.60
CA SER A 8 21.86 -8.47 2.99
C SER A 8 20.73 -8.22 3.96
N ILE A 9 20.83 -8.85 5.13
CA ILE A 9 19.99 -8.55 6.30
C ILE A 9 20.92 -8.46 7.51
N SER A 10 20.70 -7.46 8.34
CA SER A 10 21.46 -7.25 9.58
C SER A 10 20.56 -6.78 10.71
N ALA A 11 20.92 -7.09 11.93
CA ALA A 11 20.20 -6.66 13.12
C ALA A 11 21.16 -5.97 14.09
N ASP A 12 20.75 -4.81 14.62
CA ASP A 12 21.41 -4.13 15.73
C ASP A 12 20.50 -4.21 16.96
N LYS A 13 20.93 -5.04 17.94
CA LYS A 13 20.16 -5.24 19.18
C LYS A 13 20.13 -3.99 20.06
N LYS A 14 21.16 -3.15 20.02
CA LYS A 14 21.24 -1.93 20.82
C LYS A 14 20.31 -0.85 20.26
N ALA A 15 20.31 -0.68 18.95
CA ALA A 15 19.41 0.23 18.25
C ALA A 15 18.01 -0.36 18.05
N LYS A 16 17.78 -1.65 18.37
CA LYS A 16 16.52 -2.37 18.14
C LYS A 16 16.07 -2.32 16.67
N THR A 17 17.02 -2.37 15.74
CA THR A 17 16.74 -2.26 14.30
C THR A 17 17.07 -3.55 13.56
N VAL A 18 16.30 -3.77 12.49
CA VAL A 18 16.62 -4.75 11.44
C VAL A 18 16.69 -4.00 10.12
N THR A 19 17.82 -4.15 9.42
CA THR A 19 18.00 -3.54 8.10
C THR A 19 18.07 -4.63 7.04
N ALA A 20 17.25 -4.53 6.01
CA ALA A 20 17.28 -5.38 4.82
C ALA A 20 17.61 -4.54 3.59
N VAL A 21 18.52 -5.03 2.77
CA VAL A 21 18.94 -4.36 1.52
C VAL A 21 18.65 -5.30 0.35
N TYR A 22 17.94 -4.76 -0.65
CA TYR A 22 17.56 -5.49 -1.85
C TYR A 22 18.15 -4.85 -3.09
N ASP A 23 18.63 -5.67 -4.00
CA ASP A 23 18.89 -5.27 -5.38
C ASP A 23 17.63 -5.38 -6.21
N MET A 24 17.36 -4.33 -7.00
CA MET A 24 16.22 -4.25 -7.91
C MET A 24 16.74 -4.07 -9.33
N PRO A 25 17.20 -5.13 -10.00
CA PRO A 25 17.91 -5.04 -11.28
C PRO A 25 17.03 -4.46 -12.40
N THR A 26 15.73 -4.81 -12.40
CA THR A 26 14.77 -4.35 -13.41
C THR A 26 14.59 -2.83 -13.44
N VAL A 27 14.75 -2.18 -12.29
CA VAL A 27 14.66 -0.71 -12.15
C VAL A 27 16.01 -0.08 -11.78
N LYS A 28 17.11 -0.82 -11.90
CA LYS A 28 18.49 -0.36 -11.66
C LYS A 28 18.65 0.41 -10.36
N SER A 29 18.06 -0.10 -9.30
CA SER A 29 17.98 0.57 -8.00
C SER A 29 18.31 -0.40 -6.85
N THR A 30 18.58 0.18 -5.70
CA THR A 30 18.71 -0.55 -4.42
C THR A 30 17.63 -0.05 -3.47
N LEU A 31 16.89 -0.97 -2.86
CA LEU A 31 15.91 -0.68 -1.82
C LEU A 31 16.51 -1.05 -0.46
N THR A 32 16.51 -0.10 0.46
CA THR A 32 16.86 -0.34 1.86
C THR A 32 15.62 -0.19 2.72
N LEU A 33 15.34 -1.21 3.51
CA LEU A 33 14.27 -1.22 4.52
C LEU A 33 14.90 -1.26 5.90
N VAL A 34 14.50 -0.33 6.77
CA VAL A 34 14.88 -0.32 8.18
C VAL A 34 13.63 -0.46 9.02
N TYR A 35 13.59 -1.47 9.86
CA TYR A 35 12.54 -1.70 10.85
C TYR A 35 13.11 -1.37 12.22
N GLU A 36 12.49 -0.44 12.94
CA GLU A 36 12.89 -0.03 14.29
C GLU A 36 11.75 -0.27 15.27
N ALA A 37 12.02 -1.09 16.29
CA ALA A 37 11.06 -1.34 17.36
C ALA A 37 11.23 -0.31 18.47
N GLU A 38 10.18 0.47 18.71
CA GLU A 38 10.17 1.54 19.71
C GLU A 38 9.71 1.03 21.09
N GLU A 39 10.07 1.75 22.15
CA GLU A 39 9.74 1.37 23.54
C GLU A 39 8.23 1.42 23.84
N ASN A 40 7.50 2.27 23.12
CA ASN A 40 6.04 2.39 23.22
C ASN A 40 5.27 1.28 22.48
N GLY A 41 5.99 0.34 21.84
CA GLY A 41 5.42 -0.76 21.04
C GLY A 41 5.16 -0.39 19.58
N ALA A 42 5.51 0.82 19.13
CA ALA A 42 5.43 1.17 17.72
C ALA A 42 6.56 0.49 16.92
N LEU A 43 6.29 0.29 15.63
CA LEU A 43 7.26 -0.17 14.64
C LEU A 43 7.43 0.92 13.58
N THR A 44 8.59 1.56 13.57
CA THR A 44 8.95 2.51 12.52
C THR A 44 9.57 1.77 11.34
N ILE A 45 9.03 1.99 10.14
CA ILE A 45 9.51 1.40 8.89
C ILE A 45 10.01 2.51 7.98
N THR A 46 11.32 2.53 7.75
CA THR A 46 11.94 3.47 6.81
C THR A 46 12.25 2.75 5.50
N GLN A 47 11.78 3.32 4.39
CA GLN A 47 12.05 2.83 3.05
C GLN A 47 12.90 3.84 2.29
N GLN A 48 14.01 3.39 1.72
CA GLN A 48 14.88 4.22 0.90
C GLN A 48 15.20 3.52 -0.42
N LEU A 49 14.78 4.14 -1.53
CA LEU A 49 15.14 3.70 -2.86
C LEU A 49 16.26 4.58 -3.41
N LYS A 50 17.34 3.96 -3.87
CA LYS A 50 18.47 4.64 -4.54
C LYS A 50 18.68 4.07 -5.92
N THR A 51 18.51 4.91 -6.94
CA THR A 51 18.84 4.56 -8.33
C THR A 51 20.35 4.57 -8.52
N THR A 52 20.86 3.65 -9.33
CA THR A 52 22.27 3.61 -9.73
C THR A 52 22.64 4.91 -10.44
N PRO A 53 23.72 5.60 -10.04
CA PRO A 53 24.12 6.85 -10.69
C PRO A 53 24.29 6.70 -12.19
N GLY A 54 23.69 7.62 -12.97
CA GLY A 54 23.74 7.62 -14.42
C GLY A 54 22.82 6.60 -15.12
N ALA A 55 22.09 5.77 -14.37
CA ALA A 55 21.14 4.85 -14.96
C ALA A 55 19.91 5.61 -15.50
N LYS A 56 19.50 5.28 -16.72
CA LYS A 56 18.19 5.69 -17.23
C LYS A 56 17.14 4.75 -16.66
N VAL A 57 16.19 5.29 -15.93
CA VAL A 57 15.03 4.57 -15.35
C VAL A 57 13.75 5.29 -15.73
N SER A 58 12.65 4.56 -15.77
CA SER A 58 11.32 5.14 -15.96
C SER A 58 10.87 5.90 -14.71
N ASP A 59 9.92 6.81 -14.87
CA ASP A 59 9.29 7.47 -13.75
C ASP A 59 8.65 6.44 -12.80
N MET A 60 8.74 6.74 -11.52
CA MET A 60 8.16 5.88 -10.49
C MET A 60 6.67 6.22 -10.36
N LEU A 61 5.82 5.26 -10.70
CA LEU A 61 4.37 5.42 -10.64
C LEU A 61 3.83 5.19 -9.24
N ARG A 62 4.48 4.32 -8.45
CA ARG A 62 4.07 3.96 -7.11
C ARG A 62 5.27 3.63 -6.24
N PHE A 63 5.25 4.09 -4.98
CA PHE A 63 6.22 3.72 -3.96
C PHE A 63 5.54 3.60 -2.60
N GLY A 64 5.57 2.42 -2.05
CA GLY A 64 4.92 2.09 -0.80
C GLY A 64 5.14 0.65 -0.41
N MET A 65 4.19 0.09 0.33
CA MET A 65 4.24 -1.29 0.80
C MET A 65 2.86 -1.92 0.79
N VAL A 66 2.84 -3.26 0.78
CA VAL A 66 1.63 -4.06 0.95
C VAL A 66 1.80 -4.92 2.20
N MET A 67 0.76 -4.96 3.03
CA MET A 67 0.68 -5.84 4.18
C MET A 67 -0.47 -6.85 3.96
N ASN A 68 -0.14 -8.15 4.01
CA ASN A 68 -1.14 -9.20 4.02
C ASN A 68 -1.57 -9.45 5.47
N LEU A 69 -2.79 -9.12 5.79
CA LEU A 69 -3.37 -9.22 7.13
C LEU A 69 -4.35 -10.39 7.21
N PRO A 70 -4.67 -10.90 8.40
CA PRO A 70 -5.79 -11.82 8.58
C PRO A 70 -7.06 -11.27 7.91
N TYR A 71 -7.85 -12.14 7.27
CA TYR A 71 -9.01 -11.75 6.47
C TYR A 71 -10.02 -10.90 7.26
N ASN A 72 -10.20 -11.21 8.55
CA ASN A 72 -11.10 -10.51 9.45
C ASN A 72 -10.59 -9.14 9.96
N MET A 73 -9.34 -8.77 9.65
CA MET A 73 -8.84 -7.41 9.90
C MET A 73 -9.24 -6.48 8.75
N ASP A 74 -10.52 -6.34 8.53
CA ASP A 74 -11.11 -5.69 7.36
C ASP A 74 -11.75 -4.32 7.63
N GLN A 75 -11.80 -3.89 8.91
CA GLN A 75 -12.38 -2.60 9.29
C GLN A 75 -11.36 -1.48 9.13
N CYS A 76 -11.78 -0.41 8.45
CA CYS A 76 -10.93 0.73 8.14
C CYS A 76 -11.51 2.02 8.72
N GLN A 77 -10.63 2.86 9.29
CA GLN A 77 -10.95 4.24 9.64
C GLN A 77 -9.78 5.13 9.28
N TRP A 78 -10.03 6.29 8.69
CA TRP A 78 -8.95 7.20 8.29
C TRP A 78 -9.29 8.66 8.50
N ASN A 79 -8.24 9.48 8.62
CA ASN A 79 -8.28 10.92 8.49
C ASN A 79 -7.60 11.31 7.18
N GLY A 80 -8.38 11.75 6.22
CA GLY A 80 -7.95 12.10 4.90
C GLY A 80 -9.12 12.43 3.99
N ARG A 81 -8.93 12.34 2.68
CA ARG A 81 -10.02 12.57 1.73
C ARG A 81 -10.96 11.38 1.68
N GLY A 82 -12.24 11.66 1.47
CA GLY A 82 -13.31 10.67 1.42
C GLY A 82 -14.69 11.32 1.32
N PRO A 83 -15.75 10.54 1.42
CA PRO A 83 -15.81 9.08 1.72
C PRO A 83 -15.57 8.16 0.52
N VAL A 84 -15.59 8.69 -0.71
CA VAL A 84 -15.43 7.91 -1.95
C VAL A 84 -13.97 7.82 -2.34
N GLU A 85 -13.58 6.74 -3.01
CA GLU A 85 -12.22 6.55 -3.50
C GLU A 85 -11.71 7.78 -4.26
N ASN A 86 -10.45 8.06 -4.09
CA ASN A 86 -9.80 9.20 -4.71
C ASN A 86 -8.30 8.97 -4.85
N TYR A 87 -7.72 9.55 -5.89
CA TYR A 87 -6.34 9.37 -6.30
C TYR A 87 -5.67 10.73 -6.44
N SER A 88 -4.36 10.78 -6.57
CA SER A 88 -3.59 12.03 -6.67
C SER A 88 -4.09 12.97 -7.79
N ASP A 89 -4.57 12.41 -8.88
CA ASP A 89 -5.11 13.09 -10.06
C ASP A 89 -6.65 13.30 -10.00
N ARG A 90 -7.35 12.63 -9.08
CA ARG A 90 -8.82 12.64 -8.96
C ARG A 90 -9.26 12.73 -7.49
N LYS A 91 -9.00 13.83 -6.82
CA LYS A 91 -9.29 14.01 -5.39
C LYS A 91 -10.02 15.28 -5.00
N LEU A 92 -10.15 16.25 -5.89
CA LEU A 92 -10.69 17.58 -5.55
C LEU A 92 -12.16 17.55 -5.16
N SER A 93 -12.92 16.53 -5.61
CA SER A 93 -14.33 16.34 -5.23
C SER A 93 -14.51 15.77 -3.82
N GLN A 94 -13.43 15.36 -3.15
CA GLN A 94 -13.51 14.72 -1.83
C GLN A 94 -13.02 15.66 -0.75
N ASN A 95 -13.76 15.71 0.37
CA ASN A 95 -13.42 16.54 1.52
C ASN A 95 -12.50 15.78 2.49
N VAL A 96 -11.68 16.54 3.21
CA VAL A 96 -10.88 15.99 4.31
C VAL A 96 -11.77 15.82 5.54
N GLY A 97 -11.74 14.64 6.14
CA GLY A 97 -12.56 14.30 7.31
C GLY A 97 -12.10 13.00 7.95
N ILE A 98 -12.88 12.52 8.91
CA ILE A 98 -12.71 11.20 9.51
C ILE A 98 -13.82 10.29 8.96
N TYR A 99 -13.42 9.22 8.31
CA TYR A 99 -14.33 8.29 7.66
C TYR A 99 -14.08 6.87 8.14
N LYS A 100 -15.08 5.99 7.93
CA LYS A 100 -15.03 4.56 8.22
C LYS A 100 -15.56 3.76 7.05
N SER A 101 -14.99 2.59 6.83
CA SER A 101 -15.43 1.63 5.83
C SER A 101 -14.95 0.23 6.20
N SER A 102 -15.15 -0.74 5.30
CA SER A 102 -14.53 -2.06 5.35
C SER A 102 -13.91 -2.38 4.01
N ALA A 103 -13.01 -3.37 3.97
CA ALA A 103 -12.34 -3.82 2.76
C ALA A 103 -13.33 -4.17 1.63
N ASP A 104 -14.44 -4.82 1.98
CA ASP A 104 -15.51 -5.14 1.01
C ASP A 104 -16.22 -3.89 0.46
N LYS A 105 -16.42 -2.86 1.30
CA LYS A 105 -17.07 -1.62 0.88
C LYS A 105 -16.15 -0.66 0.12
N LEU A 106 -14.85 -0.80 0.28
CA LEU A 106 -13.86 -0.04 -0.48
C LEU A 106 -13.71 -0.58 -1.90
N PHE A 107 -13.98 -1.87 -2.11
CA PHE A 107 -13.93 -2.46 -3.43
C PHE A 107 -15.09 -1.95 -4.30
N PHE A 108 -14.76 -1.29 -5.42
CA PHE A 108 -15.73 -0.92 -6.44
C PHE A 108 -15.58 -1.87 -7.64
N PRO A 109 -16.67 -2.57 -8.03
CA PRO A 109 -16.62 -3.54 -9.11
C PRO A 109 -16.71 -2.85 -10.49
N TYR A 110 -15.63 -2.18 -10.89
CA TYR A 110 -15.55 -1.61 -12.23
C TYR A 110 -15.78 -2.68 -13.30
N VAL A 111 -16.36 -2.30 -14.43
CA VAL A 111 -16.63 -3.22 -15.55
C VAL A 111 -15.37 -3.98 -15.95
N ARG A 112 -14.25 -3.27 -16.01
CA ARG A 112 -12.91 -3.86 -16.14
C ARG A 112 -12.25 -3.89 -14.77
N PRO A 113 -11.79 -5.06 -14.29
CA PRO A 113 -11.08 -5.14 -13.02
C PRO A 113 -9.86 -4.22 -13.02
N GLN A 114 -9.72 -3.45 -11.97
CA GLN A 114 -8.60 -2.53 -11.78
C GLN A 114 -8.44 -2.20 -10.30
N GLU A 115 -7.37 -1.51 -9.95
CA GLU A 115 -7.19 -0.95 -8.63
C GLU A 115 -8.38 -0.05 -8.24
N THR A 116 -8.79 -0.13 -7.00
CA THR A 116 -9.97 0.58 -6.46
C THR A 116 -9.82 0.81 -4.96
N GLY A 117 -10.66 1.69 -4.40
CA GLY A 117 -10.79 1.91 -2.96
C GLY A 117 -9.68 2.72 -2.33
N THR A 118 -8.81 3.36 -3.11
CA THR A 118 -7.75 4.22 -2.58
C THR A 118 -8.31 5.51 -1.98
N MET A 119 -7.80 5.88 -0.81
CA MET A 119 -8.03 7.16 -0.14
C MET A 119 -6.71 7.92 -0.09
N SER A 120 -6.73 9.20 -0.44
CA SER A 120 -5.52 10.03 -0.50
C SER A 120 -5.49 11.12 0.57
N ASP A 121 -4.35 11.83 0.65
CA ASP A 121 -4.07 12.90 1.62
C ASP A 121 -4.31 12.43 3.07
N LEU A 122 -3.91 11.19 3.38
CA LEU A 122 -4.10 10.59 4.70
C LEU A 122 -3.10 11.16 5.71
N ARG A 123 -3.59 11.43 6.94
CA ARG A 123 -2.79 11.75 8.10
C ARG A 123 -2.56 10.52 8.95
N TRP A 124 -3.57 9.66 9.02
CA TRP A 124 -3.50 8.35 9.65
C TRP A 124 -4.55 7.41 9.06
N TRP A 125 -4.28 6.11 9.23
CA TRP A 125 -5.17 5.01 8.86
C TRP A 125 -5.18 3.96 9.97
N ASN A 126 -6.36 3.61 10.47
CA ASN A 126 -6.56 2.48 11.38
C ASN A 126 -7.03 1.27 10.59
N GLN A 127 -6.43 0.13 10.86
CA GLN A 127 -6.85 -1.16 10.34
C GLN A 127 -7.12 -2.08 11.51
N THR A 128 -8.35 -2.58 11.65
CA THR A 128 -8.78 -3.37 12.80
C THR A 128 -9.68 -4.52 12.38
N ASP A 129 -9.90 -5.45 13.30
CA ASP A 129 -11.02 -6.38 13.23
C ASP A 129 -12.31 -5.74 13.78
N GLU A 130 -13.43 -6.47 13.78
CA GLU A 130 -14.70 -6.02 14.33
C GLU A 130 -14.65 -5.78 15.86
N GLY A 131 -13.76 -6.46 16.57
CA GLY A 131 -13.52 -6.28 18.00
C GLY A 131 -12.71 -5.03 18.34
N GLY A 132 -12.17 -4.35 17.33
CA GLY A 132 -11.33 -3.16 17.48
C GLY A 132 -9.85 -3.47 17.73
N PHE A 133 -9.43 -4.73 17.67
CA PHE A 133 -8.02 -5.08 17.72
C PHE A 133 -7.36 -4.79 16.37
N GLY A 134 -6.22 -4.10 16.40
CA GLY A 134 -5.50 -3.74 15.19
C GLY A 134 -4.41 -2.72 15.44
N PHE A 135 -4.12 -1.91 14.44
CA PHE A 135 -3.04 -0.94 14.49
C PHE A 135 -3.38 0.34 13.73
N ARG A 136 -2.59 1.36 13.97
CA ARG A 136 -2.63 2.64 13.26
C ARG A 136 -1.36 2.80 12.42
N VAL A 137 -1.54 3.27 11.19
CA VAL A 137 -0.48 3.73 10.31
C VAL A 137 -0.45 5.26 10.35
N GLU A 138 0.72 5.81 10.56
CA GLU A 138 1.02 7.23 10.47
C GLU A 138 2.30 7.42 9.65
N SER A 139 2.49 8.59 9.07
CA SER A 139 3.70 8.95 8.32
C SER A 139 4.04 10.41 8.56
N ASP A 140 5.31 10.77 8.40
CA ASP A 140 5.80 12.15 8.42
C ASP A 140 5.25 13.00 7.27
N LYS A 141 4.70 12.36 6.25
CA LYS A 141 4.05 12.99 5.09
C LYS A 141 2.66 12.42 4.89
N MET A 142 1.83 13.17 4.17
CA MET A 142 0.57 12.61 3.69
C MET A 142 0.84 11.43 2.77
N PHE A 143 0.02 10.41 2.89
CA PHE A 143 0.12 9.17 2.14
C PHE A 143 -1.24 8.77 1.57
N SER A 144 -1.28 7.73 0.77
CA SER A 144 -2.50 7.08 0.31
C SER A 144 -2.58 5.67 0.87
N ALA A 145 -3.79 5.16 1.07
CA ALA A 145 -3.99 3.76 1.44
C ALA A 145 -5.31 3.22 0.91
N SER A 146 -5.36 1.90 0.78
CA SER A 146 -6.58 1.12 0.56
C SER A 146 -6.46 -0.23 1.25
N ALA A 147 -7.59 -0.84 1.61
CA ALA A 147 -7.63 -2.21 2.11
C ALA A 147 -8.64 -2.99 1.28
N LEU A 148 -8.21 -4.10 0.69
CA LEU A 148 -9.02 -4.91 -0.22
C LEU A 148 -8.88 -6.40 0.11
N HIS A 149 -9.96 -7.16 -0.13
CA HIS A 149 -9.89 -8.62 -0.19
C HIS A 149 -9.45 -9.14 -1.56
N TYR A 150 -8.68 -8.35 -2.30
CA TYR A 150 -8.16 -8.71 -3.63
C TYR A 150 -6.69 -8.36 -3.73
N ASP A 151 -5.93 -9.17 -4.44
CA ASP A 151 -4.56 -8.85 -4.81
C ASP A 151 -4.55 -7.94 -6.03
N LEU A 152 -3.70 -6.91 -6.04
CA LEU A 152 -3.60 -6.00 -7.21
C LEU A 152 -3.26 -6.75 -8.49
N LEU A 153 -2.37 -7.75 -8.41
CA LEU A 153 -2.02 -8.54 -9.57
C LEU A 153 -3.21 -9.30 -10.13
N SER A 154 -4.06 -9.86 -9.26
CA SER A 154 -5.27 -10.57 -9.71
C SER A 154 -6.30 -9.63 -10.36
N LEU A 155 -6.33 -8.35 -9.96
CA LEU A 155 -7.16 -7.33 -10.61
C LEU A 155 -6.57 -6.88 -11.96
N ASP A 156 -5.26 -6.97 -12.15
CA ASP A 156 -4.54 -6.52 -13.35
C ASP A 156 -4.07 -7.66 -14.26
N GLU A 157 -4.36 -8.92 -13.93
CA GLU A 157 -3.93 -10.08 -14.69
C GLU A 157 -4.61 -10.22 -16.05
N GLY A 158 -3.84 -10.78 -17.01
CA GLY A 158 -4.28 -11.36 -18.27
C GLY A 158 -4.01 -10.51 -19.50
N GLU A 159 -3.61 -11.19 -20.57
CA GLU A 159 -3.41 -10.59 -21.90
C GLU A 159 -4.74 -10.07 -22.48
N GLU A 160 -5.87 -10.67 -22.09
CA GLU A 160 -7.21 -10.33 -22.55
C GLU A 160 -8.01 -9.54 -21.50
N LYS A 161 -7.40 -8.50 -20.95
CA LYS A 161 -8.02 -7.63 -19.91
C LYS A 161 -9.40 -7.09 -20.29
N HIS A 162 -9.66 -6.87 -21.57
CA HIS A 162 -10.94 -6.36 -22.08
C HIS A 162 -12.11 -7.36 -21.96
N GLN A 163 -11.84 -8.65 -21.79
CA GLN A 163 -12.83 -9.69 -21.64
C GLN A 163 -13.11 -10.07 -20.19
N ARG A 164 -12.32 -9.54 -19.25
CA ARG A 164 -12.42 -9.88 -17.84
C ARG A 164 -13.38 -8.94 -17.13
N HIS A 165 -14.27 -9.51 -16.32
CA HIS A 165 -15.21 -8.77 -15.48
C HIS A 165 -14.81 -8.88 -13.99
N SER A 166 -15.09 -7.84 -13.21
CA SER A 166 -14.82 -7.80 -11.77
C SER A 166 -15.43 -8.98 -11.01
N GLN A 167 -16.59 -9.48 -11.46
CA GLN A 167 -17.24 -10.64 -10.86
C GLN A 167 -16.50 -11.96 -11.06
N SER A 168 -15.54 -12.02 -11.98
CA SER A 168 -14.69 -13.21 -12.22
C SER A 168 -13.40 -13.20 -11.43
N VAL A 169 -13.13 -12.15 -10.65
CA VAL A 169 -11.93 -12.06 -9.81
C VAL A 169 -12.21 -12.69 -8.46
N GLU A 170 -11.40 -13.66 -8.07
CA GLU A 170 -11.53 -14.33 -6.78
C GLU A 170 -10.95 -13.46 -5.66
N LYS A 171 -11.60 -13.51 -4.50
CA LYS A 171 -11.08 -12.87 -3.29
C LYS A 171 -9.81 -13.57 -2.80
N SER A 172 -8.87 -12.78 -2.33
CA SER A 172 -7.71 -13.24 -1.56
C SER A 172 -8.13 -13.87 -0.23
N LYS A 173 -7.26 -14.71 0.34
CA LYS A 173 -7.44 -15.21 1.71
C LYS A 173 -7.04 -14.18 2.77
N TYR A 174 -6.59 -13.01 2.36
CA TYR A 174 -6.09 -11.94 3.21
C TYR A 174 -6.88 -10.66 3.00
N THR A 175 -6.84 -9.79 3.99
CA THR A 175 -7.05 -8.36 3.79
C THR A 175 -5.70 -7.77 3.37
N ASN A 176 -5.63 -7.25 2.15
CA ASN A 176 -4.43 -6.62 1.61
C ASN A 176 -4.51 -5.12 1.90
N LEU A 177 -3.66 -4.64 2.79
CA LEU A 177 -3.52 -3.22 3.11
C LEU A 177 -2.38 -2.63 2.27
N PHE A 178 -2.72 -1.70 1.40
CA PHE A 178 -1.78 -0.94 0.56
C PHE A 178 -1.51 0.41 1.21
N ILE A 179 -0.25 0.77 1.34
CA ILE A 179 0.19 2.03 1.94
C ILE A 179 1.21 2.65 1.00
N ASP A 180 0.90 3.82 0.44
CA ASP A 180 1.70 4.47 -0.59
C ASP A 180 2.10 5.89 -0.20
N LEU A 181 3.40 6.15 -0.19
CA LEU A 181 3.96 7.49 -0.07
C LEU A 181 3.94 8.24 -1.41
N LEU A 182 3.99 7.49 -2.50
CA LEU A 182 3.82 7.99 -3.87
C LEU A 182 2.87 7.06 -4.60
N GLN A 183 1.82 7.64 -5.14
CA GLN A 183 0.92 6.98 -6.09
C GLN A 183 0.51 8.04 -7.12
N GLN A 184 0.94 7.85 -8.34
CA GLN A 184 0.46 8.65 -9.48
C GLN A 184 -0.81 8.01 -9.99
N GLY A 185 -1.81 8.82 -10.30
CA GLY A 185 -3.02 8.31 -10.93
C GLY A 185 -2.71 7.67 -12.28
N VAL A 186 -3.50 6.68 -12.64
CA VAL A 186 -3.50 6.12 -13.99
C VAL A 186 -4.42 6.98 -14.85
N GLY A 187 -3.84 8.07 -15.36
CA GLY A 187 -4.52 8.99 -16.28
C GLY A 187 -4.81 8.38 -17.64
#